data_ea72e193f46924fd51aa234ab5d3c1bd
#
_entry.id   ea72e193f46924fd51aa234ab5d3c1bd
#
_cell.length_a   1.000
_cell.length_b   1.000
_cell.length_c   1.000
_cell.angle_alpha   90.00
_cell.angle_beta   90.00
_cell.angle_gamma   90.00
#
_symmetry.space_group_name_H-M   'P 1'
#
loop_
_entity.id
_entity.type
_entity.pdbx_description
1 polymer ?
#
loop_
_entity_poly.entity_id
_entity_poly.type
_entity_poly.pdbx_seq_one_letter_code
_entity_poly.pdbx_strand_id
1 'polypeptide(L)'
;MSHKHPLTDIMDLSMFVNGDMGELVDITGSDPVAGNWRHKAFIPAPLGDNEPVLRGSTYRMVAAAGRALAALDATAQQLPNPHLLRMPSLRLEAQSTSALEGTYAPLREALTADDDAPGTAEMLEILNYVRMAGSGFSWVREGRPITLALIEDLQGELMRDTPLEPVSGRLRDSQVVIGRLSSARPGAAPIHAGRFVPVPPGDRLHSGVRALVDWLRRDHGGSIDPIISAGMAHYQFETLHPFRDGNGRLGRFLIVLTLLGSRVLSEPTLTVSPWFEERRAEYYDALLRVSTHGDWDTFLAFFSRGLAAAATGTRTRMLALAAVHHDLKETVRSSRLRSAHAFDLVDFAVANPSFTVRRAEKALGVSYGRANELIGQLVGIGVLEVVDAGSQPRRFSAPNVLEVLLS
;
A
#
# COMPACT_ATOMS: atom_id res chain seq x y z
N MET A 1 -12.94 19.40 48.04
CA MET A 1 -13.27 18.08 47.48
C MET A 1 -12.99 18.15 45.98
N SER A 2 -11.83 17.64 45.61
CA SER A 2 -11.36 17.67 44.21
C SER A 2 -11.98 16.49 43.47
N HIS A 3 -12.90 16.75 42.55
CA HIS A 3 -13.41 15.73 41.64
C HIS A 3 -12.28 15.35 40.68
N LYS A 4 -11.60 14.26 40.98
CA LYS A 4 -10.79 13.54 39.98
C LYS A 4 -11.77 12.96 38.98
N HIS A 5 -11.83 13.55 37.76
CA HIS A 5 -12.33 12.83 36.60
C HIS A 5 -11.48 11.56 36.44
N PRO A 6 -12.09 10.38 36.34
CA PRO A 6 -11.34 9.20 35.94
C PRO A 6 -10.87 9.45 34.51
N LEU A 7 -9.57 9.56 34.30
CA LEU A 7 -8.94 9.54 32.99
C LEU A 7 -9.29 8.19 32.33
N THR A 8 -10.14 8.23 31.34
CA THR A 8 -10.57 7.07 30.56
C THR A 8 -9.41 6.64 29.66
N ASP A 9 -8.60 5.72 30.13
CA ASP A 9 -7.57 5.01 29.36
C ASP A 9 -8.20 3.90 28.47
N ILE A 10 -9.30 4.19 27.73
CA ILE A 10 -10.10 3.19 27.02
C ILE A 10 -10.71 3.86 25.79
N MET A 11 -10.89 3.11 24.69
CA MET A 11 -11.66 3.56 23.52
C MET A 11 -12.92 4.32 23.98
N ASP A 12 -13.08 5.56 23.55
CA ASP A 12 -14.20 6.39 23.98
C ASP A 12 -15.51 5.90 23.34
N LEU A 13 -16.25 5.10 24.12
CA LEU A 13 -17.51 4.51 23.68
C LEU A 13 -18.62 5.55 23.46
N SER A 14 -18.52 6.73 24.09
CA SER A 14 -19.51 7.81 23.92
C SER A 14 -19.50 8.43 22.52
N MET A 15 -18.43 8.21 21.77
CA MET A 15 -18.31 8.67 20.38
C MET A 15 -19.16 7.86 19.40
N PHE A 16 -19.55 6.62 19.74
CA PHE A 16 -20.35 5.76 18.85
C PHE A 16 -21.84 6.13 18.95
N VAL A 17 -22.21 7.19 18.23
CA VAL A 17 -23.56 7.78 18.32
C VAL A 17 -24.48 7.34 17.17
N ASN A 18 -23.94 6.68 16.14
CA ASN A 18 -24.71 6.22 14.99
C ASN A 18 -24.79 4.68 14.96
N GLY A 19 -25.93 4.14 15.36
CA GLY A 19 -26.17 2.69 15.37
C GLY A 19 -26.30 2.04 13.99
N ASP A 20 -26.54 2.82 12.92
CA ASP A 20 -26.63 2.29 11.55
C ASP A 20 -25.28 1.81 11.02
N MET A 21 -24.19 2.30 11.62
CA MET A 21 -22.84 1.94 11.20
C MET A 21 -22.37 0.59 11.75
N GLY A 22 -23.04 0.06 12.76
CA GLY A 22 -22.69 -1.19 13.41
C GLY A 22 -23.07 -1.24 14.88
N GLU A 23 -22.59 -2.24 15.57
CA GLU A 23 -22.90 -2.47 16.99
C GLU A 23 -21.66 -2.62 17.86
N LEU A 24 -21.78 -2.18 19.12
CA LEU A 24 -20.78 -2.41 20.15
C LEU A 24 -21.17 -3.66 20.96
N VAL A 25 -20.29 -4.66 20.97
CA VAL A 25 -20.51 -5.92 21.70
C VAL A 25 -19.52 -6.08 22.84
N ASP A 26 -19.97 -6.67 23.94
CA ASP A 26 -19.10 -6.98 25.07
C ASP A 26 -18.16 -8.13 24.72
N ILE A 27 -16.88 -7.94 25.01
CA ILE A 27 -15.83 -8.94 24.85
C ILE A 27 -15.07 -9.11 26.16
N THR A 28 -14.54 -10.30 26.37
CA THR A 28 -13.70 -10.64 27.52
C THR A 28 -12.46 -11.37 27.06
N GLY A 29 -11.38 -11.27 27.81
CA GLY A 29 -10.16 -12.00 27.55
C GLY A 29 -9.22 -11.95 28.72
N SER A 30 -7.99 -12.43 28.51
CA SER A 30 -6.94 -12.43 29.51
C SER A 30 -5.64 -11.96 28.88
N ASP A 31 -4.89 -11.17 29.61
CA ASP A 31 -3.55 -10.71 29.27
C ASP A 31 -2.56 -11.28 30.31
N PRO A 32 -1.38 -11.76 29.90
CA PRO A 32 -0.40 -12.35 30.83
C PRO A 32 0.06 -11.41 31.96
N VAL A 33 0.02 -10.09 31.71
CA VAL A 33 0.47 -9.08 32.69
C VAL A 33 -0.69 -8.38 33.37
N ALA A 34 -1.73 -7.99 32.61
CA ALA A 34 -2.87 -7.23 33.13
C ALA A 34 -4.00 -8.11 33.70
N GLY A 35 -3.93 -9.44 33.51
CA GLY A 35 -4.97 -10.37 33.96
C GLY A 35 -6.22 -10.35 33.09
N ASN A 36 -7.36 -10.74 33.68
CA ASN A 36 -8.65 -10.77 33.00
C ASN A 36 -9.17 -9.36 32.75
N TRP A 37 -9.68 -9.13 31.53
CA TRP A 37 -10.22 -7.85 31.12
C TRP A 37 -11.62 -7.99 30.49
N ARG A 38 -12.37 -6.90 30.53
CA ARG A 38 -13.63 -6.71 29.81
C ARG A 38 -13.52 -5.43 28.99
N HIS A 39 -14.02 -5.47 27.78
CA HIS A 39 -14.05 -4.33 26.85
C HIS A 39 -15.24 -4.43 25.91
N LYS A 40 -15.41 -3.43 25.04
CA LYS A 40 -16.33 -3.50 23.91
C LYS A 40 -15.55 -3.52 22.60
N ALA A 41 -16.04 -4.29 21.64
CA ALA A 41 -15.56 -4.33 20.26
C ALA A 41 -16.64 -3.79 19.32
N PHE A 42 -16.24 -3.14 18.24
CA PHE A 42 -17.14 -2.64 17.23
C PHE A 42 -17.28 -3.66 16.09
N ILE A 43 -18.52 -3.97 15.72
CA ILE A 43 -18.86 -4.83 14.60
C ILE A 43 -19.50 -3.92 13.55
N PRO A 44 -18.83 -3.65 12.41
CA PRO A 44 -19.42 -2.81 11.38
C PRO A 44 -20.63 -3.48 10.72
N ALA A 45 -21.64 -2.70 10.38
CA ALA A 45 -22.71 -3.14 9.51
C ALA A 45 -22.15 -3.50 8.12
N PRO A 46 -22.72 -4.48 7.41
CA PRO A 46 -22.35 -4.75 6.02
C PRO A 46 -22.56 -3.52 5.13
N LEU A 47 -21.72 -3.36 4.11
CA LEU A 47 -21.88 -2.28 3.15
C LEU A 47 -23.21 -2.40 2.39
N GLY A 48 -23.89 -1.27 2.22
CA GLY A 48 -25.13 -1.17 1.45
C GLY A 48 -24.90 -1.20 -0.07
N ASP A 49 -25.99 -1.31 -0.81
CA ASP A 49 -25.98 -1.35 -2.28
C ASP A 49 -26.13 0.04 -2.94
N ASN A 50 -26.12 1.10 -2.15
CA ASN A 50 -26.23 2.49 -2.61
C ASN A 50 -25.11 3.35 -2.04
N GLU A 51 -24.83 4.44 -2.73
CA GLU A 51 -23.91 5.47 -2.22
C GLU A 51 -24.46 6.09 -0.91
N PRO A 52 -23.56 6.39 0.04
CA PRO A 52 -23.93 7.22 1.17
C PRO A 52 -24.30 8.63 0.69
N VAL A 53 -25.13 9.32 1.47
CA VAL A 53 -25.52 10.71 1.16
C VAL A 53 -24.30 11.61 1.33
N LEU A 54 -23.88 12.26 0.24
CA LEU A 54 -22.71 13.12 0.19
C LEU A 54 -23.10 14.56 -0.17
N ARG A 55 -22.27 15.51 0.25
CA ARG A 55 -22.41 16.91 -0.16
C ARG A 55 -21.97 17.10 -1.61
N GLY A 56 -22.52 18.09 -2.28
CA GLY A 56 -22.11 18.46 -3.64
C GLY A 56 -20.62 18.82 -3.77
N SER A 57 -19.97 19.29 -2.68
CA SER A 57 -18.52 19.49 -2.62
C SER A 57 -17.75 18.17 -2.73
N THR A 58 -18.22 17.13 -2.06
CA THR A 58 -17.61 15.80 -2.06
C THR A 58 -17.75 15.14 -3.43
N TYR A 59 -18.91 15.22 -4.08
CA TYR A 59 -19.04 14.76 -5.47
C TYR A 59 -18.10 15.46 -6.44
N ARG A 60 -17.82 16.77 -6.23
CA ARG A 60 -16.80 17.46 -7.05
C ARG A 60 -15.38 16.90 -6.81
N MET A 61 -15.06 16.47 -5.60
CA MET A 61 -13.77 15.81 -5.27
C MET A 61 -13.69 14.41 -5.90
N VAL A 62 -14.76 13.63 -5.88
CA VAL A 62 -14.88 12.34 -6.57
C VAL A 62 -14.64 12.53 -8.08
N ALA A 63 -15.33 13.48 -8.70
CA ALA A 63 -15.13 13.80 -10.12
C ALA A 63 -13.70 14.29 -10.43
N ALA A 64 -13.05 15.02 -9.52
CA ALA A 64 -11.67 15.43 -9.68
C ALA A 64 -10.71 14.23 -9.61
N ALA A 65 -10.94 13.30 -8.68
CA ALA A 65 -10.20 12.05 -8.58
C ALA A 65 -10.36 11.21 -9.86
N GLY A 66 -11.57 11.06 -10.37
CA GLY A 66 -11.83 10.35 -11.63
C GLY A 66 -11.05 10.92 -12.81
N ARG A 67 -11.03 12.25 -12.96
CA ARG A 67 -10.23 12.91 -14.00
C ARG A 67 -8.73 12.69 -13.84
N ALA A 68 -8.22 12.77 -12.61
CA ALA A 68 -6.78 12.54 -12.34
C ALA A 68 -6.38 11.09 -12.60
N LEU A 69 -7.20 10.11 -12.21
CA LEU A 69 -6.99 8.70 -12.48
C LEU A 69 -7.03 8.40 -13.99
N ALA A 70 -8.00 8.95 -14.71
CA ALA A 70 -8.08 8.81 -16.17
C ALA A 70 -6.87 9.42 -16.87
N ALA A 71 -6.35 10.57 -16.42
CA ALA A 71 -5.15 11.18 -16.96
C ALA A 71 -3.89 10.35 -16.66
N LEU A 72 -3.79 9.75 -15.48
CA LEU A 72 -2.72 8.81 -15.13
C LEU A 72 -2.77 7.58 -16.04
N ASP A 73 -3.93 6.96 -16.18
CA ASP A 73 -4.12 5.75 -16.97
C ASP A 73 -3.81 5.98 -18.46
N ALA A 74 -4.32 7.08 -19.03
CA ALA A 74 -4.00 7.48 -20.39
C ALA A 74 -2.49 7.71 -20.61
N THR A 75 -1.80 8.29 -19.61
CA THR A 75 -0.35 8.44 -19.65
C THR A 75 0.35 7.09 -19.64
N ALA A 76 -0.07 6.16 -18.77
CA ALA A 76 0.51 4.81 -18.69
C ALA A 76 0.36 4.05 -20.00
N GLN A 77 -0.81 4.13 -20.64
CA GLN A 77 -1.08 3.47 -21.94
C GLN A 77 -0.25 4.04 -23.10
N GLN A 78 0.10 5.33 -23.06
CA GLN A 78 0.88 5.98 -24.13
C GLN A 78 2.39 5.74 -24.01
N LEU A 79 2.90 5.31 -22.85
CA LEU A 79 4.31 5.02 -22.67
C LEU A 79 4.71 3.74 -23.41
N PRO A 80 5.85 3.73 -24.12
CA PRO A 80 6.31 2.56 -24.89
C PRO A 80 6.51 1.30 -24.04
N ASN A 81 6.85 1.48 -22.76
CA ASN A 81 7.01 0.37 -21.83
C ASN A 81 6.65 0.82 -20.38
N PRO A 82 5.36 0.84 -20.02
CA PRO A 82 4.92 1.25 -18.68
C PRO A 82 5.46 0.31 -17.59
N HIS A 83 5.83 -0.92 -17.93
CA HIS A 83 6.39 -1.88 -16.96
C HIS A 83 7.72 -1.43 -16.35
N LEU A 84 8.54 -0.66 -17.08
CA LEU A 84 9.81 -0.13 -16.58
C LEU A 84 9.59 0.81 -15.37
N LEU A 85 8.46 1.50 -15.34
CA LEU A 85 8.15 2.50 -14.32
C LEU A 85 7.37 1.91 -13.14
N ARG A 86 6.90 0.66 -13.25
CA ARG A 86 6.11 -0.01 -12.22
C ARG A 86 6.94 -0.30 -10.97
N MET A 87 8.10 -0.91 -11.13
CA MET A 87 8.91 -1.36 -9.99
C MET A 87 9.36 -0.22 -9.09
N PRO A 88 9.91 0.91 -9.60
CA PRO A 88 10.23 2.06 -8.78
C PRO A 88 9.03 2.65 -8.02
N SER A 89 7.89 2.78 -8.71
CA SER A 89 6.65 3.27 -8.09
C SER A 89 6.13 2.32 -7.00
N LEU A 90 6.22 1.00 -7.24
CA LEU A 90 5.81 0.00 -6.27
C LEU A 90 6.71 -0.03 -5.03
N ARG A 91 8.01 0.22 -5.16
CA ARG A 91 8.93 0.34 -4.01
C ARG A 91 8.65 1.59 -3.17
N LEU A 92 8.30 2.71 -3.82
CA LEU A 92 7.85 3.91 -3.12
C LEU A 92 6.55 3.63 -2.35
N GLU A 93 5.57 2.99 -2.98
CA GLU A 93 4.32 2.58 -2.32
C GLU A 93 4.61 1.65 -1.14
N ALA A 94 5.47 0.64 -1.33
CA ALA A 94 5.84 -0.32 -0.29
C ALA A 94 6.49 0.35 0.92
N GLN A 95 7.39 1.30 0.70
CA GLN A 95 8.04 2.04 1.76
C GLN A 95 7.05 2.90 2.53
N SER A 96 6.23 3.72 1.84
CA SER A 96 5.28 4.61 2.50
C SER A 96 4.14 3.87 3.20
N THR A 97 3.64 2.76 2.61
CA THR A 97 2.61 1.96 3.27
C THR A 97 3.14 1.26 4.53
N SER A 98 4.41 0.84 4.54
CA SER A 98 5.05 0.27 5.72
C SER A 98 5.33 1.33 6.80
N ALA A 99 5.74 2.54 6.40
CA ALA A 99 5.94 3.66 7.31
C ALA A 99 4.65 4.08 8.04
N LEU A 100 3.50 4.01 7.36
CA LEU A 100 2.17 4.21 7.99
C LEU A 100 1.91 3.21 9.13
N GLU A 101 2.41 1.99 9.04
CA GLU A 101 2.26 0.95 10.08
C GLU A 101 3.39 1.00 11.14
N GLY A 102 4.36 1.89 10.98
CA GLY A 102 5.47 2.06 11.91
C GLY A 102 6.73 1.27 11.54
N THR A 103 6.75 0.56 10.41
CA THR A 103 7.93 -0.10 9.85
C THR A 103 8.63 0.90 8.93
N TYR A 104 9.70 1.52 9.42
CA TYR A 104 10.39 2.59 8.70
C TYR A 104 11.73 2.16 8.15
N ALA A 105 11.93 2.41 6.86
CA ALA A 105 13.26 2.41 6.22
C ALA A 105 13.37 3.65 5.31
N PRO A 106 14.58 4.20 5.15
CA PRO A 106 14.80 5.34 4.23
C PRO A 106 14.40 4.97 2.80
N LEU A 107 13.71 5.89 2.10
CA LEU A 107 13.24 5.63 0.73
C LEU A 107 14.40 5.23 -0.20
N ARG A 108 15.57 5.88 -0.11
CA ARG A 108 16.75 5.54 -0.91
C ARG A 108 17.14 4.06 -0.71
N GLU A 109 17.12 3.56 0.53
CA GLU A 109 17.43 2.16 0.83
C GLU A 109 16.38 1.23 0.23
N ALA A 110 15.10 1.55 0.34
CA ALA A 110 14.01 0.77 -0.27
C ALA A 110 14.14 0.70 -1.79
N LEU A 111 14.50 1.82 -2.44
CA LEU A 111 14.71 1.89 -3.89
C LEU A 111 15.94 1.11 -4.37
N THR A 112 16.95 0.96 -3.51
CA THR A 112 18.22 0.30 -3.86
C THR A 112 18.39 -1.07 -3.22
N ALA A 113 17.40 -1.57 -2.47
CA ALA A 113 17.46 -2.86 -1.79
C ALA A 113 17.68 -4.03 -2.76
N ASP A 114 18.36 -5.06 -2.27
CA ASP A 114 18.48 -6.33 -2.96
C ASP A 114 17.24 -7.20 -2.63
N ASP A 115 16.52 -7.64 -3.67
CA ASP A 115 15.32 -8.45 -3.49
C ASP A 115 15.62 -9.82 -2.86
N ASP A 116 16.85 -10.32 -3.04
CA ASP A 116 17.28 -11.63 -2.55
C ASP A 116 18.00 -11.54 -1.19
N ALA A 117 18.37 -10.30 -0.74
CA ALA A 117 19.09 -10.08 0.49
C ALA A 117 18.63 -8.77 1.18
N PRO A 118 17.48 -8.78 1.88
CA PRO A 118 16.86 -7.58 2.43
C PRO A 118 17.71 -6.84 3.47
N GLY A 119 18.61 -7.51 4.17
CA GLY A 119 19.52 -6.90 5.13
C GLY A 119 18.92 -6.60 6.51
N THR A 120 17.68 -6.13 6.58
CA THR A 120 16.94 -5.83 7.83
C THR A 120 15.52 -6.37 7.79
N ALA A 121 14.89 -6.49 8.97
CA ALA A 121 13.49 -6.94 9.08
C ALA A 121 12.54 -5.95 8.40
N GLU A 122 12.78 -4.66 8.55
CA GLU A 122 11.97 -3.60 7.92
C GLU A 122 12.06 -3.69 6.39
N MET A 123 13.25 -3.93 5.85
CA MET A 123 13.44 -4.10 4.41
C MET A 123 12.78 -5.37 3.90
N LEU A 124 12.81 -6.46 4.68
CA LEU A 124 12.10 -7.69 4.35
C LEU A 124 10.60 -7.43 4.19
N GLU A 125 9.98 -6.71 5.12
CA GLU A 125 8.55 -6.37 5.04
C GLU A 125 8.22 -5.51 3.81
N ILE A 126 9.07 -4.53 3.48
CA ILE A 126 8.92 -3.70 2.27
C ILE A 126 9.01 -4.55 1.00
N LEU A 127 9.99 -5.45 0.92
CA LEU A 127 10.15 -6.32 -0.25
C LEU A 127 9.05 -7.38 -0.35
N ASN A 128 8.52 -7.87 0.78
CA ASN A 128 7.36 -8.74 0.80
C ASN A 128 6.11 -8.04 0.23
N TYR A 129 5.91 -6.74 0.56
CA TYR A 129 4.85 -5.97 -0.06
C TYR A 129 5.01 -5.90 -1.59
N VAL A 130 6.21 -5.69 -2.09
CA VAL A 130 6.49 -5.66 -3.54
C VAL A 130 6.14 -7.01 -4.20
N ARG A 131 6.48 -8.14 -3.56
CA ARG A 131 6.15 -9.48 -4.06
C ARG A 131 4.64 -9.72 -4.05
N MET A 132 3.99 -9.47 -2.91
CA MET A 132 2.54 -9.56 -2.72
C MET A 132 1.78 -8.75 -3.78
N ALA A 133 2.20 -7.50 -4.02
CA ALA A 133 1.56 -6.66 -5.01
C ALA A 133 1.73 -7.23 -6.43
N GLY A 134 2.88 -7.81 -6.75
CA GLY A 134 3.11 -8.52 -8.03
C GLY A 134 2.12 -9.65 -8.25
N SER A 135 1.90 -10.49 -7.23
CA SER A 135 0.92 -11.60 -7.25
C SER A 135 -0.51 -11.08 -7.43
N GLY A 136 -0.91 -10.07 -6.64
CA GLY A 136 -2.25 -9.50 -6.73
C GLY A 136 -2.55 -8.83 -8.07
N PHE A 137 -1.58 -8.10 -8.64
CA PHE A 137 -1.73 -7.50 -9.97
C PHE A 137 -1.85 -8.55 -11.08
N SER A 138 -1.08 -9.63 -10.99
CA SER A 138 -1.19 -10.73 -11.96
C SER A 138 -2.56 -11.39 -11.90
N TRP A 139 -3.08 -11.62 -10.68
CA TRP A 139 -4.41 -12.18 -10.46
C TRP A 139 -5.52 -11.37 -11.12
N VAL A 140 -5.57 -10.05 -10.86
CA VAL A 140 -6.62 -9.18 -11.42
C VAL A 140 -6.47 -9.03 -12.94
N ARG A 141 -5.24 -8.97 -13.46
CA ARG A 141 -4.98 -8.89 -14.90
C ARG A 141 -5.46 -10.15 -15.65
N GLU A 142 -5.45 -11.31 -15.01
CA GLU A 142 -6.03 -12.55 -15.54
C GLU A 142 -7.57 -12.56 -15.50
N GLY A 143 -8.19 -11.44 -15.09
CA GLY A 143 -9.65 -11.31 -14.98
C GLY A 143 -10.26 -12.08 -13.82
N ARG A 144 -9.46 -12.51 -12.85
CA ARG A 144 -9.93 -13.23 -11.69
C ARG A 144 -10.55 -12.29 -10.65
N PRO A 145 -11.66 -12.67 -10.02
CA PRO A 145 -12.29 -11.83 -9.00
C PRO A 145 -11.48 -11.81 -7.70
N ILE A 146 -11.63 -10.74 -6.91
CA ILE A 146 -11.12 -10.69 -5.54
C ILE A 146 -11.91 -11.71 -4.70
N THR A 147 -11.19 -12.62 -4.04
CA THR A 147 -11.75 -13.68 -3.20
C THR A 147 -11.13 -13.66 -1.82
N LEU A 148 -11.78 -14.30 -0.84
CA LEU A 148 -11.19 -14.48 0.49
C LEU A 148 -9.84 -15.21 0.41
N ALA A 149 -9.76 -16.29 -0.38
CA ALA A 149 -8.51 -17.02 -0.58
C ALA A 149 -7.39 -16.12 -1.14
N LEU A 150 -7.69 -15.25 -2.13
CA LEU A 150 -6.69 -14.29 -2.60
C LEU A 150 -6.22 -13.35 -1.49
N ILE A 151 -7.15 -12.81 -0.68
CA ILE A 151 -6.81 -11.90 0.43
C ILE A 151 -5.93 -12.60 1.47
N GLU A 152 -6.23 -13.87 1.77
CA GLU A 152 -5.43 -14.70 2.69
C GLU A 152 -4.06 -15.02 2.09
N ASP A 153 -3.98 -15.41 0.83
CA ASP A 153 -2.72 -15.68 0.12
C ASP A 153 -1.81 -14.43 0.09
N LEU A 154 -2.38 -13.27 -0.25
CA LEU A 154 -1.65 -12.00 -0.27
C LEU A 154 -1.12 -11.63 1.12
N GLN A 155 -1.92 -11.82 2.17
CA GLN A 155 -1.47 -11.57 3.53
C GLN A 155 -0.37 -12.56 3.95
N GLY A 156 -0.46 -13.82 3.54
CA GLY A 156 0.60 -14.81 3.74
C GLY A 156 1.90 -14.41 3.06
N GLU A 157 1.85 -13.93 1.81
CA GLU A 157 3.05 -13.41 1.11
C GLU A 157 3.65 -12.19 1.80
N LEU A 158 2.81 -11.30 2.32
CA LEU A 158 3.24 -10.10 3.05
C LEU A 158 4.02 -10.46 4.33
N MET A 159 3.68 -11.57 4.99
CA MET A 159 4.29 -12.01 6.25
C MET A 159 5.40 -13.05 6.05
N ARG A 160 5.76 -13.41 4.83
CA ARG A 160 6.78 -14.44 4.55
C ARG A 160 8.12 -14.10 5.21
N ASP A 161 8.76 -15.10 5.80
CA ASP A 161 10.04 -14.99 6.51
C ASP A 161 10.04 -14.00 7.70
N THR A 162 8.86 -13.53 8.13
CA THR A 162 8.70 -12.73 9.35
C THR A 162 8.33 -13.61 10.55
N PRO A 163 8.47 -13.12 11.79
CA PRO A 163 8.03 -13.88 12.97
C PRO A 163 6.53 -14.22 12.98
N LEU A 164 5.71 -13.54 12.16
CA LEU A 164 4.27 -13.77 12.06
C LEU A 164 3.88 -14.75 10.95
N GLU A 165 4.82 -15.21 10.12
CA GLU A 165 4.55 -16.17 9.05
C GLU A 165 3.75 -17.41 9.51
N PRO A 166 4.07 -18.07 10.65
CA PRO A 166 3.35 -19.28 11.06
C PRO A 166 1.85 -19.07 11.35
N VAL A 167 1.43 -17.82 11.57
CA VAL A 167 0.03 -17.45 11.88
C VAL A 167 -0.59 -16.57 10.81
N SER A 168 0.08 -16.36 9.68
CA SER A 168 -0.35 -15.58 8.53
C SER A 168 -1.18 -16.40 7.54
N GLY A 169 -1.70 -15.76 6.50
CA GLY A 169 -2.49 -16.41 5.45
C GLY A 169 -3.85 -16.93 5.92
N ARG A 170 -4.33 -16.47 7.06
CA ARG A 170 -5.64 -16.87 7.64
C ARG A 170 -6.20 -15.77 8.53
N LEU A 171 -7.52 -15.72 8.65
CA LEU A 171 -8.18 -14.79 9.55
C LEU A 171 -7.71 -15.01 11.00
N ARG A 172 -7.56 -13.94 11.75
CA ARG A 172 -7.09 -13.99 13.13
C ARG A 172 -8.03 -14.73 14.07
N ASP A 173 -7.44 -15.41 15.02
CA ASP A 173 -8.09 -16.17 16.09
C ASP A 173 -7.97 -15.46 17.45
N SER A 174 -7.36 -14.28 17.50
CA SER A 174 -7.14 -13.48 18.69
C SER A 174 -7.63 -12.06 18.49
N GLN A 175 -7.97 -11.39 19.61
CA GLN A 175 -8.36 -9.99 19.58
C GLN A 175 -7.14 -9.11 19.33
N VAL A 176 -7.31 -8.13 18.47
CA VAL A 176 -6.32 -7.08 18.15
C VAL A 176 -6.92 -5.71 18.47
N VAL A 177 -6.08 -4.69 18.48
CA VAL A 177 -6.48 -3.28 18.61
C VAL A 177 -5.87 -2.46 17.51
N ILE A 178 -6.49 -1.35 17.12
CA ILE A 178 -6.02 -0.43 16.11
C ILE A 178 -5.59 0.88 16.75
N GLY A 179 -4.37 1.30 16.43
CA GLY A 179 -3.79 2.51 16.98
C GLY A 179 -3.57 2.46 18.48
N ARG A 180 -2.92 3.49 19.00
CA ARG A 180 -2.69 3.66 20.46
C ARG A 180 -3.22 5.02 20.91
N LEU A 181 -3.93 5.05 22.00
CA LEU A 181 -4.35 6.28 22.66
C LEU A 181 -3.12 7.04 23.16
N SER A 182 -3.07 8.35 22.92
CA SER A 182 -2.00 9.21 23.43
C SER A 182 -2.01 9.30 24.96
N SER A 183 -3.17 9.10 25.56
CA SER A 183 -3.38 9.06 27.01
C SER A 183 -3.04 7.72 27.66
N ALA A 184 -2.78 6.67 26.86
CA ALA A 184 -2.55 5.32 27.40
C ALA A 184 -1.28 5.28 28.25
N ARG A 185 -1.39 4.72 29.46
CA ARG A 185 -0.27 4.58 30.39
C ARG A 185 0.83 3.69 29.82
N PRO A 186 2.11 3.96 30.10
CA PRO A 186 3.18 3.01 29.84
C PRO A 186 2.86 1.65 30.50
N GLY A 187 2.93 0.57 29.71
CA GLY A 187 2.63 -0.79 30.21
C GLY A 187 1.14 -1.16 30.32
N ALA A 188 0.22 -0.29 29.88
CA ALA A 188 -1.19 -0.68 29.78
C ALA A 188 -1.35 -1.84 28.78
N ALA A 189 -2.23 -2.80 29.10
CA ALA A 189 -2.57 -3.89 28.19
C ALA A 189 -3.05 -3.33 26.83
N PRO A 190 -2.70 -3.94 25.70
CA PRO A 190 -3.09 -3.46 24.37
C PRO A 190 -4.58 -3.15 24.25
N ILE A 191 -5.44 -3.99 24.83
CA ILE A 191 -6.91 -3.81 24.81
C ILE A 191 -7.38 -2.50 25.44
N HIS A 192 -6.67 -2.00 26.45
CA HIS A 192 -6.99 -0.75 27.14
C HIS A 192 -6.23 0.46 26.57
N ALA A 193 -5.20 0.19 25.76
CA ALA A 193 -4.40 1.23 25.11
C ALA A 193 -4.83 1.49 23.67
N GLY A 194 -5.67 0.63 23.09
CA GLY A 194 -6.13 0.74 21.71
C GLY A 194 -7.07 1.92 21.51
N ARG A 195 -6.90 2.61 20.40
CA ARG A 195 -7.80 3.68 19.96
C ARG A 195 -9.13 3.14 19.44
N PHE A 196 -9.08 1.97 18.81
CA PHE A 196 -10.23 1.27 18.26
C PHE A 196 -10.08 -0.24 18.48
N VAL A 197 -11.17 -0.90 18.82
CA VAL A 197 -11.23 -2.35 19.03
C VAL A 197 -12.14 -2.96 17.96
N PRO A 198 -11.57 -3.62 16.93
CA PRO A 198 -12.33 -4.18 15.83
C PRO A 198 -13.10 -5.43 16.26
N VAL A 199 -13.91 -5.95 15.34
CA VAL A 199 -14.75 -7.13 15.48
C VAL A 199 -14.01 -8.27 16.22
N PRO A 200 -14.65 -9.01 17.15
CA PRO A 200 -14.01 -10.15 17.81
C PRO A 200 -13.74 -11.28 16.81
N PRO A 201 -12.68 -12.09 17.04
CA PRO A 201 -12.39 -13.24 16.19
C PRO A 201 -13.53 -14.27 16.22
N GLY A 202 -13.56 -15.15 15.22
CA GLY A 202 -14.58 -16.20 15.08
C GLY A 202 -15.65 -15.84 14.06
N ASP A 203 -16.87 -16.39 14.22
CA ASP A 203 -17.92 -16.36 13.20
C ASP A 203 -18.31 -14.96 12.71
N ARG A 204 -18.32 -13.96 13.61
CA ARG A 204 -18.65 -12.58 13.25
C ARG A 204 -17.61 -11.97 12.33
N LEU A 205 -16.31 -12.18 12.61
CA LEU A 205 -15.24 -11.76 11.74
C LEU A 205 -15.32 -12.45 10.37
N HIS A 206 -15.47 -13.78 10.38
CA HIS A 206 -15.59 -14.57 9.15
C HIS A 206 -16.78 -14.12 8.29
N SER A 207 -17.94 -13.89 8.91
CA SER A 207 -19.13 -13.40 8.21
C SER A 207 -18.94 -12.02 7.63
N GLY A 208 -18.33 -11.10 8.40
CA GLY A 208 -18.04 -9.73 7.95
C GLY A 208 -17.10 -9.68 6.76
N VAL A 209 -16.02 -10.49 6.79
CA VAL A 209 -15.06 -10.56 5.67
C VAL A 209 -15.69 -11.19 4.43
N ARG A 210 -16.49 -12.24 4.58
CA ARG A 210 -17.23 -12.83 3.46
C ARG A 210 -18.21 -11.84 2.84
N ALA A 211 -18.97 -11.11 3.67
CA ALA A 211 -19.88 -10.08 3.20
C ALA A 211 -19.15 -8.98 2.40
N LEU A 212 -17.96 -8.54 2.86
CA LEU A 212 -17.13 -7.58 2.13
C LEU A 212 -16.66 -8.16 0.78
N VAL A 213 -16.17 -9.40 0.76
CA VAL A 213 -15.72 -10.05 -0.48
C VAL A 213 -16.86 -10.22 -1.47
N ASP A 214 -18.04 -10.63 -1.01
CA ASP A 214 -19.22 -10.76 -1.85
C ASP A 214 -19.68 -9.40 -2.38
N TRP A 215 -19.57 -8.34 -1.56
CA TRP A 215 -19.87 -6.97 -1.98
C TRP A 215 -18.89 -6.48 -3.05
N LEU A 216 -17.58 -6.70 -2.89
CA LEU A 216 -16.54 -6.34 -3.88
C LEU A 216 -16.72 -7.05 -5.24
N ARG A 217 -17.38 -8.21 -5.26
CA ARG A 217 -17.64 -8.99 -6.48
C ARG A 217 -18.90 -8.60 -7.22
N ARG A 218 -19.76 -7.78 -6.60
CA ARG A 218 -20.99 -7.32 -7.24
C ARG A 218 -20.68 -6.31 -8.31
N ASP A 219 -21.44 -6.35 -9.38
CA ASP A 219 -21.53 -5.21 -10.30
C ASP A 219 -22.47 -4.19 -9.68
N HIS A 220 -21.93 -3.07 -9.23
CA HIS A 220 -22.72 -1.99 -8.65
C HIS A 220 -23.45 -1.16 -9.69
N GLY A 221 -23.31 -1.47 -11.00
CA GLY A 221 -24.19 -1.12 -12.12
C GLY A 221 -24.55 0.37 -12.29
N GLY A 222 -23.72 1.27 -11.81
CA GLY A 222 -24.01 2.71 -11.79
C GLY A 222 -24.74 3.19 -10.53
N SER A 223 -25.03 2.31 -9.56
CA SER A 223 -25.57 2.72 -8.25
C SER A 223 -24.51 3.29 -7.31
N ILE A 224 -23.23 2.90 -7.50
CA ILE A 224 -22.09 3.39 -6.72
C ILE A 224 -20.95 3.77 -7.67
N ASP A 225 -20.46 5.00 -7.57
CA ASP A 225 -19.26 5.43 -8.30
C ASP A 225 -18.05 4.56 -7.90
N PRO A 226 -17.21 4.08 -8.83
CA PRO A 226 -16.08 3.22 -8.53
C PRO A 226 -15.07 3.79 -7.50
N ILE A 227 -14.92 5.11 -7.42
CA ILE A 227 -14.05 5.76 -6.43
C ILE A 227 -14.70 5.70 -5.05
N ILE A 228 -16.01 5.94 -4.97
CA ILE A 228 -16.78 5.80 -3.73
C ILE A 228 -16.75 4.34 -3.28
N SER A 229 -16.98 3.40 -4.20
CA SER A 229 -16.90 1.96 -3.93
C SER A 229 -15.54 1.56 -3.36
N ALA A 230 -14.44 2.01 -3.96
CA ALA A 230 -13.09 1.73 -3.45
C ALA A 230 -12.88 2.31 -2.04
N GLY A 231 -13.41 3.51 -1.75
CA GLY A 231 -13.36 4.10 -0.42
C GLY A 231 -14.20 3.34 0.61
N MET A 232 -15.41 2.93 0.25
CA MET A 232 -16.28 2.13 1.13
C MET A 232 -15.66 0.78 1.46
N ALA A 233 -15.13 0.08 0.46
CA ALA A 233 -14.45 -1.21 0.63
C ALA A 233 -13.21 -1.07 1.53
N HIS A 234 -12.42 -0.02 1.31
CA HIS A 234 -11.24 0.26 2.12
C HIS A 234 -11.61 0.51 3.59
N TYR A 235 -12.59 1.37 3.86
CA TYR A 235 -13.10 1.58 5.23
C TYR A 235 -13.54 0.26 5.88
N GLN A 236 -14.33 -0.54 5.17
CA GLN A 236 -14.86 -1.79 5.71
C GLN A 236 -13.75 -2.78 6.05
N PHE A 237 -12.75 -2.92 5.17
CA PHE A 237 -11.61 -3.79 5.41
C PHE A 237 -10.78 -3.35 6.61
N GLU A 238 -10.47 -2.04 6.72
CA GLU A 238 -9.72 -1.48 7.85
C GLU A 238 -10.47 -1.65 9.17
N THR A 239 -11.80 -1.50 9.16
CA THR A 239 -12.65 -1.63 10.35
C THR A 239 -12.79 -3.08 10.80
N LEU A 240 -12.92 -4.04 9.86
CA LEU A 240 -12.93 -5.47 10.16
C LEU A 240 -11.59 -5.94 10.71
N HIS A 241 -10.51 -5.43 10.17
CA HIS A 241 -9.13 -5.73 10.59
C HIS A 241 -8.87 -7.23 10.68
N PRO A 242 -8.98 -7.97 9.57
CA PRO A 242 -9.14 -9.42 9.58
C PRO A 242 -7.92 -10.22 10.01
N PHE A 243 -6.73 -9.65 10.01
CA PHE A 243 -5.48 -10.35 10.27
C PHE A 243 -4.81 -9.88 11.57
N ARG A 244 -3.81 -10.63 12.04
CA ARG A 244 -3.00 -10.22 13.20
C ARG A 244 -2.12 -9.02 12.89
N ASP A 245 -1.64 -8.92 11.66
CA ASP A 245 -0.83 -7.81 11.14
C ASP A 245 -0.97 -7.70 9.61
N GLY A 246 -0.51 -6.57 9.05
CA GLY A 246 -0.53 -6.29 7.61
C GLY A 246 -1.87 -5.78 7.08
N ASN A 247 -2.86 -5.55 7.94
CA ASN A 247 -4.17 -5.08 7.51
C ASN A 247 -4.10 -3.75 6.74
N GLY A 248 -3.43 -2.74 7.29
CA GLY A 248 -3.33 -1.45 6.63
C GLY A 248 -2.59 -1.51 5.29
N ARG A 249 -1.49 -2.28 5.20
CA ARG A 249 -0.76 -2.50 3.95
C ARG A 249 -1.65 -3.15 2.89
N LEU A 250 -2.34 -4.22 3.27
CA LEU A 250 -3.25 -4.94 2.38
C LEU A 250 -4.50 -4.12 2.05
N GLY A 251 -5.08 -3.39 3.02
CA GLY A 251 -6.24 -2.53 2.82
C GLY A 251 -5.97 -1.41 1.80
N ARG A 252 -4.80 -0.76 1.86
CA ARG A 252 -4.40 0.23 0.85
C ARG A 252 -4.11 -0.41 -0.50
N PHE A 253 -3.53 -1.60 -0.53
CA PHE A 253 -3.36 -2.37 -1.76
C PHE A 253 -4.70 -2.72 -2.42
N LEU A 254 -5.72 -3.09 -1.63
CA LEU A 254 -7.06 -3.38 -2.13
C LEU A 254 -7.72 -2.18 -2.82
N ILE A 255 -7.36 -0.94 -2.47
CA ILE A 255 -7.80 0.26 -3.22
C ILE A 255 -7.41 0.14 -4.69
N VAL A 256 -6.13 -0.15 -4.94
CA VAL A 256 -5.61 -0.26 -6.31
C VAL A 256 -6.22 -1.46 -7.03
N LEU A 257 -6.36 -2.62 -6.35
CA LEU A 257 -7.00 -3.79 -6.94
C LEU A 257 -8.47 -3.53 -7.31
N THR A 258 -9.20 -2.80 -6.47
CA THR A 258 -10.61 -2.43 -6.74
C THR A 258 -10.71 -1.51 -7.96
N LEU A 259 -9.83 -0.51 -8.07
CA LEU A 259 -9.79 0.40 -9.22
C LEU A 259 -9.39 -0.30 -10.52
N LEU A 260 -8.51 -1.31 -10.46
CA LEU A 260 -8.19 -2.18 -11.60
C LEU A 260 -9.36 -3.08 -11.98
N GLY A 261 -9.99 -3.73 -11.00
CA GLY A 261 -11.13 -4.61 -11.21
C GLY A 261 -12.33 -3.89 -11.81
N SER A 262 -12.58 -2.64 -11.41
CA SER A 262 -13.63 -1.77 -11.95
C SER A 262 -13.23 -1.04 -13.25
N ARG A 263 -12.03 -1.32 -13.78
CA ARG A 263 -11.48 -0.71 -15.01
C ARG A 263 -11.35 0.82 -14.98
N VAL A 264 -11.25 1.42 -13.81
CA VAL A 264 -10.85 2.83 -13.65
C VAL A 264 -9.37 3.00 -13.98
N LEU A 265 -8.57 1.97 -13.70
CA LEU A 265 -7.17 1.85 -14.12
C LEU A 265 -6.99 0.59 -14.97
N SER A 266 -6.18 0.67 -16.01
CA SER A 266 -5.74 -0.48 -16.82
C SER A 266 -4.35 -1.00 -16.39
N GLU A 267 -3.54 -0.13 -15.77
CA GLU A 267 -2.19 -0.44 -15.31
C GLU A 267 -2.03 -0.15 -13.80
N PRO A 268 -1.35 -1.02 -13.03
CA PRO A 268 -1.17 -0.87 -11.59
C PRO A 268 -0.03 0.12 -11.27
N THR A 269 -0.20 1.36 -11.64
CA THR A 269 0.83 2.41 -11.50
C THR A 269 0.58 3.36 -10.34
N LEU A 270 -0.63 3.39 -9.79
CA LEU A 270 -1.04 4.32 -8.73
C LEU A 270 -0.30 4.05 -7.41
N THR A 271 0.27 5.09 -6.81
CA THR A 271 0.87 5.09 -5.47
C THR A 271 0.04 5.96 -4.54
N VAL A 272 -0.70 5.35 -3.61
CA VAL A 272 -1.64 6.07 -2.71
C VAL A 272 -1.02 6.41 -1.37
N SER A 273 -0.15 5.56 -0.86
CA SER A 273 0.35 5.61 0.51
C SER A 273 1.19 6.83 0.84
N PRO A 274 2.02 7.41 -0.06
CA PRO A 274 2.77 8.62 0.27
C PRO A 274 1.90 9.78 0.73
N TRP A 275 0.76 10.01 0.07
CA TRP A 275 -0.15 11.08 0.46
C TRP A 275 -0.86 10.81 1.79
N PHE A 276 -1.22 9.55 2.06
CA PHE A 276 -1.84 9.15 3.33
C PHE A 276 -0.84 9.20 4.48
N GLU A 277 0.44 8.86 4.23
CA GLU A 277 1.51 8.93 5.22
C GLU A 277 1.71 10.35 5.72
N GLU A 278 1.81 11.33 4.82
CA GLU A 278 1.92 12.74 5.16
C GLU A 278 0.74 13.26 6.01
N ARG A 279 -0.43 12.62 5.89
CA ARG A 279 -1.69 13.02 6.55
C ARG A 279 -2.22 11.95 7.48
N ARG A 280 -1.31 11.19 8.09
CA ARG A 280 -1.62 10.00 8.89
C ARG A 280 -2.71 10.23 9.95
N ALA A 281 -2.65 11.35 10.67
CA ALA A 281 -3.63 11.67 11.71
C ALA A 281 -5.03 11.91 11.11
N GLU A 282 -5.13 12.74 10.05
CA GLU A 282 -6.39 13.02 9.35
C GLU A 282 -6.98 11.74 8.75
N TYR A 283 -6.15 10.87 8.20
CA TYR A 283 -6.55 9.59 7.63
C TYR A 283 -7.22 8.67 8.67
N TYR A 284 -6.56 8.44 9.80
CA TYR A 284 -7.14 7.59 10.84
C TYR A 284 -8.34 8.22 11.55
N ASP A 285 -8.37 9.55 11.69
CA ASP A 285 -9.52 10.28 12.22
C ASP A 285 -10.72 10.15 11.29
N ALA A 286 -10.51 10.27 9.96
CA ALA A 286 -11.56 10.15 8.97
C ALA A 286 -12.20 8.74 8.97
N LEU A 287 -11.38 7.68 9.04
CA LEU A 287 -11.87 6.30 9.17
C LEU A 287 -12.69 6.10 10.45
N LEU A 288 -12.18 6.59 11.59
CA LEU A 288 -12.87 6.46 12.87
C LEU A 288 -14.22 7.19 12.88
N ARG A 289 -14.32 8.36 12.24
CA ARG A 289 -15.56 9.14 12.15
C ARG A 289 -16.66 8.41 11.39
N VAL A 290 -16.33 7.55 10.43
CA VAL A 290 -17.35 6.71 9.79
C VAL A 290 -17.93 5.74 10.81
N SER A 291 -17.11 5.00 11.56
CA SER A 291 -17.58 4.05 12.58
C SER A 291 -18.37 4.70 13.69
N THR A 292 -18.00 5.92 14.10
CA THR A 292 -18.57 6.58 15.28
C THR A 292 -19.79 7.44 14.96
N HIS A 293 -19.80 8.11 13.81
CA HIS A 293 -20.82 9.12 13.44
C HIS A 293 -21.54 8.83 12.12
N GLY A 294 -21.09 7.83 11.35
CA GLY A 294 -21.57 7.62 9.98
C GLY A 294 -21.11 8.71 9.00
N ASP A 295 -20.00 9.40 9.33
CA ASP A 295 -19.52 10.57 8.57
C ASP A 295 -18.77 10.13 7.30
N TRP A 296 -19.50 9.50 6.40
CA TRP A 296 -19.01 9.11 5.08
C TRP A 296 -18.56 10.31 4.24
N ASP A 297 -19.24 11.45 4.39
CA ASP A 297 -18.94 12.64 3.60
C ASP A 297 -17.52 13.16 3.84
N THR A 298 -17.12 13.29 5.11
CA THR A 298 -15.76 13.70 5.48
C THR A 298 -14.73 12.68 5.02
N PHE A 299 -14.98 11.38 5.21
CA PHE A 299 -14.05 10.32 4.80
C PHE A 299 -13.89 10.27 3.28
N LEU A 300 -14.98 10.25 2.52
CA LEU A 300 -14.92 10.15 1.06
C LEU A 300 -14.39 11.44 0.40
N ALA A 301 -14.59 12.60 1.02
CA ALA A 301 -13.93 13.84 0.62
C ALA A 301 -12.41 13.75 0.80
N PHE A 302 -11.95 13.28 1.95
CA PHE A 302 -10.53 13.04 2.22
C PHE A 302 -9.94 12.02 1.26
N PHE A 303 -10.57 10.84 1.12
CA PHE A 303 -10.16 9.75 0.26
C PHE A 303 -10.03 10.19 -1.21
N SER A 304 -11.05 10.89 -1.74
CA SER A 304 -11.04 11.39 -3.13
C SER A 304 -9.95 12.43 -3.36
N ARG A 305 -9.70 13.34 -2.40
CA ARG A 305 -8.56 14.28 -2.48
C ARG A 305 -7.24 13.52 -2.53
N GLY A 306 -7.12 12.46 -1.71
CA GLY A 306 -5.96 11.58 -1.69
C GLY A 306 -5.71 10.90 -3.03
N LEU A 307 -6.74 10.30 -3.62
CA LEU A 307 -6.62 9.65 -4.93
C LEU A 307 -6.27 10.65 -6.04
N ALA A 308 -6.87 11.86 -6.04
CA ALA A 308 -6.55 12.89 -7.03
C ALA A 308 -5.09 13.35 -6.94
N ALA A 309 -4.60 13.60 -5.71
CA ALA A 309 -3.21 13.99 -5.47
C ALA A 309 -2.23 12.86 -5.83
N ALA A 310 -2.53 11.64 -5.40
CA ALA A 310 -1.74 10.44 -5.69
C ALA A 310 -1.63 10.19 -7.20
N ALA A 311 -2.74 10.24 -7.93
CA ALA A 311 -2.76 10.05 -9.38
C ALA A 311 -1.97 11.16 -10.10
N THR A 312 -2.11 12.42 -9.67
CA THR A 312 -1.37 13.55 -10.24
C THR A 312 0.14 13.40 -9.99
N GLY A 313 0.54 13.11 -8.76
CA GLY A 313 1.95 12.93 -8.39
C GLY A 313 2.58 11.73 -9.12
N THR A 314 1.87 10.59 -9.18
CA THR A 314 2.33 9.41 -9.91
C THR A 314 2.51 9.73 -11.40
N ARG A 315 1.54 10.42 -12.03
CA ARG A 315 1.63 10.81 -13.43
C ARG A 315 2.84 11.74 -13.69
N THR A 316 3.06 12.74 -12.84
CA THR A 316 4.22 13.64 -12.95
C THR A 316 5.52 12.86 -12.87
N ARG A 317 5.65 11.95 -11.92
CA ARG A 317 6.84 11.09 -11.77
C ARG A 317 7.04 10.17 -12.97
N MET A 318 5.97 9.58 -13.50
CA MET A 318 6.05 8.74 -14.73
C MET A 318 6.58 9.53 -15.92
N LEU A 319 6.10 10.74 -16.13
CA LEU A 319 6.57 11.60 -17.24
C LEU A 319 8.04 12.00 -17.05
N ALA A 320 8.47 12.33 -15.84
CA ALA A 320 9.86 12.64 -15.53
C ALA A 320 10.78 11.43 -15.75
N LEU A 321 10.37 10.23 -15.30
CA LEU A 321 11.13 8.99 -15.56
C LEU A 321 11.19 8.66 -17.05
N ALA A 322 10.12 8.88 -17.81
CA ALA A 322 10.11 8.68 -19.25
C ALA A 322 11.07 9.64 -19.96
N ALA A 323 11.16 10.89 -19.53
CA ALA A 323 12.13 11.85 -20.03
C ALA A 323 13.58 11.41 -19.74
N VAL A 324 13.87 11.05 -18.49
CA VAL A 324 15.18 10.50 -18.09
C VAL A 324 15.54 9.26 -18.92
N HIS A 325 14.60 8.33 -19.09
CA HIS A 325 14.81 7.14 -19.92
C HIS A 325 15.19 7.50 -21.37
N HIS A 326 14.48 8.46 -21.95
CA HIS A 326 14.80 8.97 -23.28
C HIS A 326 16.22 9.55 -23.34
N ASP A 327 16.58 10.43 -22.41
CA ASP A 327 17.89 11.10 -22.36
C ASP A 327 19.05 10.11 -22.16
N LEU A 328 18.84 9.09 -21.32
CA LEU A 328 19.83 8.02 -21.12
C LEU A 328 20.04 7.21 -22.44
N LYS A 329 18.96 6.92 -23.18
CA LYS A 329 19.08 6.26 -24.49
C LYS A 329 19.75 7.15 -25.56
N GLU A 330 19.49 8.44 -25.55
CA GLU A 330 20.19 9.38 -26.45
C GLU A 330 21.68 9.47 -26.09
N THR A 331 22.06 9.46 -24.82
CA THR A 331 23.44 9.38 -24.38
C THR A 331 24.15 8.14 -24.91
N VAL A 332 23.51 6.98 -24.82
CA VAL A 332 24.03 5.73 -25.43
C VAL A 332 24.15 5.86 -26.94
N ARG A 333 23.12 6.38 -27.62
CA ARG A 333 23.09 6.52 -29.10
C ARG A 333 24.18 7.44 -29.63
N SER A 334 24.44 8.54 -28.93
CA SER A 334 25.49 9.53 -29.31
C SER A 334 26.89 9.05 -28.93
N SER A 335 27.03 8.03 -28.11
CA SER A 335 28.31 7.42 -27.76
C SER A 335 28.86 6.52 -28.86
N ARG A 336 30.05 5.94 -28.66
CA ARG A 336 30.64 4.95 -29.57
C ARG A 336 30.07 3.52 -29.34
N LEU A 337 29.17 3.33 -28.39
CA LEU A 337 28.59 2.03 -28.10
C LEU A 337 27.62 1.61 -29.23
N ARG A 338 27.84 0.41 -29.77
CA ARG A 338 27.03 -0.14 -30.87
C ARG A 338 26.24 -1.39 -30.46
N SER A 339 26.20 -1.71 -29.19
CA SER A 339 25.55 -2.91 -28.68
C SER A 339 24.06 -2.65 -28.40
N ALA A 340 23.18 -3.47 -28.94
CA ALA A 340 21.74 -3.46 -28.60
C ALA A 340 21.54 -3.68 -27.08
N HIS A 341 22.31 -4.57 -26.49
CA HIS A 341 22.25 -4.82 -25.03
C HIS A 341 22.61 -3.60 -24.16
N ALA A 342 23.25 -2.55 -24.70
CA ALA A 342 23.44 -1.31 -23.96
C ALA A 342 22.11 -0.58 -23.75
N PHE A 343 21.21 -0.61 -24.73
CA PHE A 343 19.85 -0.06 -24.61
C PHE A 343 18.99 -0.91 -23.66
N ASP A 344 19.10 -2.24 -23.76
CA ASP A 344 18.40 -3.17 -22.87
C ASP A 344 18.85 -2.96 -21.41
N LEU A 345 20.15 -2.67 -21.19
CA LEU A 345 20.69 -2.38 -19.87
C LEU A 345 20.19 -1.01 -19.33
N VAL A 346 19.96 -0.01 -20.18
CA VAL A 346 19.30 1.24 -19.78
C VAL A 346 17.86 0.95 -19.34
N ASP A 347 17.10 0.17 -20.13
CA ASP A 347 15.73 -0.24 -19.76
C ASP A 347 15.72 -0.95 -18.41
N PHE A 348 16.64 -1.89 -18.22
CA PHE A 348 16.79 -2.60 -16.96
C PHE A 348 17.14 -1.67 -15.79
N ALA A 349 18.04 -0.70 -15.99
CA ALA A 349 18.47 0.25 -14.96
C ALA A 349 17.37 1.24 -14.56
N VAL A 350 16.49 1.63 -15.47
CA VAL A 350 15.31 2.45 -15.17
C VAL A 350 14.32 1.68 -14.31
N ALA A 351 14.07 0.40 -14.63
CA ALA A 351 13.19 -0.47 -13.84
C ALA A 351 13.81 -0.88 -12.48
N ASN A 352 15.14 -0.94 -12.43
CA ASN A 352 15.89 -1.37 -11.24
C ASN A 352 16.97 -0.33 -10.95
N PRO A 353 16.67 0.75 -10.25
CA PRO A 353 17.57 1.89 -10.05
C PRO A 353 18.91 1.53 -9.37
N SER A 354 18.98 0.39 -8.71
CA SER A 354 20.22 -0.20 -8.21
C SER A 354 20.23 -1.72 -8.42
N PHE A 355 21.38 -2.23 -8.86
CA PHE A 355 21.52 -3.66 -9.20
C PHE A 355 22.99 -4.14 -9.13
N THR A 356 23.16 -5.46 -9.14
CA THR A 356 24.46 -6.14 -9.24
C THR A 356 24.72 -6.63 -10.67
N VAL A 357 25.99 -6.98 -10.99
CA VAL A 357 26.33 -7.57 -12.30
C VAL A 357 25.51 -8.85 -12.55
N ARG A 358 25.31 -9.71 -11.52
CA ARG A 358 24.53 -10.94 -11.68
C ARG A 358 23.06 -10.70 -12.04
N ARG A 359 22.44 -9.64 -11.50
CA ARG A 359 21.08 -9.29 -11.89
C ARG A 359 21.00 -8.81 -13.34
N ALA A 360 21.97 -8.00 -13.77
CA ALA A 360 22.06 -7.59 -15.18
C ALA A 360 22.36 -8.78 -16.12
N GLU A 361 23.27 -9.67 -15.77
CA GLU A 361 23.56 -10.93 -16.48
C GLU A 361 22.26 -11.72 -16.76
N LYS A 362 21.49 -11.98 -15.67
CA LYS A 362 20.23 -12.72 -15.76
C LYS A 362 19.18 -12.00 -16.60
N ALA A 363 19.03 -10.69 -16.41
CA ALA A 363 18.02 -9.89 -17.11
C ALA A 363 18.29 -9.74 -18.60
N LEU A 364 19.56 -9.60 -18.99
CA LEU A 364 19.99 -9.45 -20.38
C LEU A 364 20.20 -10.79 -21.09
N GLY A 365 20.26 -11.92 -20.38
CA GLY A 365 20.56 -13.23 -20.97
C GLY A 365 21.98 -13.32 -21.56
N VAL A 366 22.94 -12.58 -21.01
CA VAL A 366 24.35 -12.56 -21.46
C VAL A 366 25.25 -13.19 -20.41
N SER A 367 26.54 -13.41 -20.73
CA SER A 367 27.50 -13.89 -19.72
C SER A 367 27.83 -12.79 -18.68
N TYR A 368 28.30 -13.21 -17.49
CA TYR A 368 28.76 -12.30 -16.43
C TYR A 368 29.82 -11.30 -16.93
N GLY A 369 30.82 -11.80 -17.71
CA GLY A 369 31.86 -10.95 -18.30
C GLY A 369 31.29 -9.89 -19.21
N ARG A 370 30.31 -10.25 -20.05
CA ARG A 370 29.66 -9.32 -20.97
C ARG A 370 28.78 -8.31 -20.23
N ALA A 371 28.02 -8.72 -19.22
CA ALA A 371 27.25 -7.81 -18.38
C ALA A 371 28.16 -6.81 -17.65
N ASN A 372 29.27 -7.27 -17.06
CA ASN A 372 30.23 -6.41 -16.38
C ASN A 372 30.91 -5.41 -17.31
N GLU A 373 31.25 -5.82 -18.54
CA GLU A 373 31.79 -4.95 -19.58
C GLU A 373 30.80 -3.85 -19.97
N LEU A 374 29.53 -4.20 -20.25
CA LEU A 374 28.47 -3.26 -20.61
C LEU A 374 28.20 -2.26 -19.47
N ILE A 375 28.15 -2.71 -18.22
CA ILE A 375 28.03 -1.84 -17.07
C ILE A 375 29.19 -0.87 -16.99
N GLY A 376 30.44 -1.35 -17.14
CA GLY A 376 31.64 -0.50 -17.17
C GLY A 376 31.60 0.56 -18.27
N GLN A 377 31.09 0.19 -19.45
CA GLN A 377 30.91 1.12 -20.56
C GLN A 377 29.87 2.21 -20.24
N LEU A 378 28.72 1.83 -19.62
CA LEU A 378 27.70 2.80 -19.22
C LEU A 378 28.15 3.69 -18.04
N VAL A 379 28.98 3.18 -17.14
CA VAL A 379 29.64 4.00 -16.11
C VAL A 379 30.59 5.01 -16.77
N GLY A 380 31.37 4.57 -17.77
CA GLY A 380 32.31 5.44 -18.48
C GLY A 380 31.67 6.61 -19.24
N ILE A 381 30.38 6.52 -19.58
CA ILE A 381 29.61 7.61 -20.21
C ILE A 381 28.62 8.29 -19.27
N GLY A 382 28.68 8.01 -17.96
CA GLY A 382 27.86 8.67 -16.93
C GLY A 382 26.40 8.26 -16.87
N VAL A 383 25.99 7.17 -17.53
CA VAL A 383 24.64 6.60 -17.45
C VAL A 383 24.44 5.84 -16.15
N LEU A 384 25.47 5.17 -15.66
CA LEU A 384 25.51 4.45 -14.41
C LEU A 384 26.65 4.96 -13.52
N GLU A 385 26.51 4.71 -12.22
CA GLU A 385 27.57 4.95 -11.23
C GLU A 385 27.78 3.72 -10.33
N VAL A 386 28.93 3.64 -9.70
CA VAL A 386 29.21 2.64 -8.66
C VAL A 386 28.67 3.18 -7.33
N VAL A 387 27.74 2.47 -6.70
CA VAL A 387 27.10 2.93 -5.44
C VAL A 387 28.07 2.89 -4.27
N ASP A 388 28.85 1.78 -4.16
CA ASP A 388 29.87 1.59 -3.14
C ASP A 388 31.00 0.74 -3.71
N ALA A 389 32.15 1.36 -3.89
CA ALA A 389 33.34 0.68 -4.43
C ALA A 389 33.93 -0.40 -3.50
N GLY A 390 33.58 -0.35 -2.21
CA GLY A 390 34.02 -1.32 -1.18
C GLY A 390 33.07 -2.49 -0.95
N SER A 391 31.83 -2.41 -1.45
CA SER A 391 30.84 -3.48 -1.24
C SER A 391 31.09 -4.71 -2.09
N GLN A 392 30.77 -5.89 -1.53
CA GLN A 392 30.78 -7.16 -2.25
C GLN A 392 29.42 -7.83 -2.08
N PRO A 393 28.67 -8.11 -3.15
CA PRO A 393 28.98 -7.77 -4.57
C PRO A 393 28.85 -6.27 -4.88
N ARG A 394 29.65 -5.77 -5.82
CA ARG A 394 29.55 -4.38 -6.29
C ARG A 394 28.16 -4.07 -6.81
N ARG A 395 27.64 -2.90 -6.41
CA ARG A 395 26.34 -2.38 -6.85
C ARG A 395 26.53 -1.16 -7.74
N PHE A 396 25.61 -1.04 -8.67
CA PHE A 396 25.55 0.06 -9.63
C PHE A 396 24.18 0.72 -9.57
N SER A 397 24.12 2.02 -9.81
CA SER A 397 22.84 2.75 -9.88
C SER A 397 22.77 3.64 -11.10
N ALA A 398 21.53 4.02 -11.44
CA ALA A 398 21.20 5.05 -12.40
C ALA A 398 20.88 6.35 -11.62
N PRO A 399 21.84 7.30 -11.45
CA PRO A 399 21.66 8.43 -10.55
C PRO A 399 20.50 9.35 -10.95
N ASN A 400 20.31 9.61 -12.24
CA ASN A 400 19.21 10.45 -12.74
C ASN A 400 17.83 9.84 -12.48
N VAL A 401 17.73 8.50 -12.46
CA VAL A 401 16.50 7.80 -12.11
C VAL A 401 16.22 7.94 -10.61
N LEU A 402 17.26 7.75 -9.78
CA LEU A 402 17.13 7.91 -8.33
C LEU A 402 16.78 9.36 -7.95
N GLU A 403 17.29 10.36 -8.63
CA GLU A 403 16.96 11.78 -8.40
C GLU A 403 15.45 12.02 -8.57
N VAL A 404 14.86 11.52 -9.67
CA VAL A 404 13.42 11.65 -9.91
C VAL A 404 12.58 10.90 -8.88
N LEU A 405 13.06 9.77 -8.38
CA LEU A 405 12.32 8.97 -7.39
C LEU A 405 12.40 9.55 -5.98
N LEU A 406 13.44 10.30 -5.68
CA LEU A 406 13.70 10.90 -4.37
C LEU A 406 13.18 12.35 -4.26
N SER A 407 12.78 12.98 -5.40
CA SER A 407 12.14 14.30 -5.45
C SER A 407 10.65 14.18 -5.13
#